data_f8f93ad70a06ded8744c35ac9c8fd342
#
_entry.id   f8f93ad70a06ded8744c35ac9c8fd342
#
_cell.length_a   1.000
_cell.length_b   1.000
_cell.length_c   1.000
_cell.angle_alpha   90.00
_cell.angle_beta   90.00
_cell.angle_gamma   90.00
#
_symmetry.space_group_name_H-M   'P 1'
#
loop_
_entity.id
_entity.type
_entity.pdbx_description
1 polymer ?
#
loop_
_entity_poly.entity_id
_entity_poly.type
_entity_poly.pdbx_seq_one_letter_code
_entity_poly.pdbx_strand_id
1 'polypeptide(L)'
;MVLEWTAEVEAEKQIATFAEDPHPMMALMRAEGELEYKNMFGVLQKALPKIIKEVPPNTDIILDKMKRLKDLSKEFSSEDMQELIASILAWEYNQPWSFSFKTLDIVRNLGKEDIELFRKFWGLVFSKKDFFRQLYGFDNECKVMRKLGIWYDNYLYLVELWLVWDAESVRDIWSDMPESLECSYEFDIQWKKITLKKKGKSKLEFSSLTTAWLELFPIIWFKKNYILLELVKSEFIRQWFYE
;
A
#
# COMPACT_ATOMS: atom_id res chain seq x y z
N MET A 1 -19.29 13.30 -21.53
CA MET A 1 -19.43 11.84 -21.35
C MET A 1 -19.93 11.13 -22.61
N VAL A 2 -21.10 11.50 -23.20
CA VAL A 2 -21.58 10.85 -24.43
C VAL A 2 -20.73 11.17 -25.66
N LEU A 3 -20.17 12.41 -25.76
CA LEU A 3 -19.34 12.84 -26.89
C LEU A 3 -17.91 12.24 -26.86
N GLU A 4 -17.36 11.98 -25.68
CA GLU A 4 -16.06 11.28 -25.55
C GLU A 4 -16.18 9.81 -25.90
N TRP A 5 -17.30 9.18 -25.54
CA TRP A 5 -17.56 7.78 -25.89
C TRP A 5 -17.73 7.58 -27.40
N THR A 6 -18.33 8.55 -28.09
CA THR A 6 -18.45 8.50 -29.56
C THR A 6 -17.08 8.66 -30.25
N ALA A 7 -16.18 9.48 -29.73
CA ALA A 7 -14.83 9.63 -30.26
C ALA A 7 -13.95 8.36 -30.04
N GLU A 8 -14.09 7.69 -28.90
CA GLU A 8 -13.42 6.41 -28.64
C GLU A 8 -13.96 5.29 -29.57
N VAL A 9 -15.27 5.22 -29.78
CA VAL A 9 -15.88 4.26 -30.72
C VAL A 9 -15.51 4.58 -32.18
N GLU A 10 -15.34 5.84 -32.55
CA GLU A 10 -14.86 6.24 -33.88
C GLU A 10 -13.38 5.89 -34.07
N ALA A 11 -12.54 6.08 -33.03
CA ALA A 11 -11.14 5.64 -33.03
C ALA A 11 -11.04 4.10 -33.14
N GLU A 12 -11.89 3.36 -32.43
CA GLU A 12 -11.96 1.89 -32.56
C GLU A 12 -12.36 1.44 -33.96
N LYS A 13 -13.31 2.13 -34.61
CA LYS A 13 -13.66 1.86 -36.02
C LYS A 13 -12.52 2.18 -36.97
N GLN A 14 -11.77 3.25 -36.76
CA GLN A 14 -10.59 3.56 -37.56
C GLN A 14 -9.49 2.52 -37.36
N ILE A 15 -9.23 2.09 -36.14
CA ILE A 15 -8.30 0.98 -35.84
C ILE A 15 -8.76 -0.32 -36.50
N ALA A 16 -10.06 -0.60 -36.50
CA ALA A 16 -10.62 -1.78 -37.17
C ALA A 16 -10.45 -1.73 -38.71
N THR A 17 -10.46 -0.55 -39.34
CA THR A 17 -10.18 -0.40 -40.77
C THR A 17 -8.72 -0.61 -41.16
N PHE A 18 -7.77 -0.41 -40.23
CA PHE A 18 -6.35 -0.78 -40.41
C PHE A 18 -6.08 -2.28 -40.19
N ALA A 19 -7.12 -3.06 -39.82
CA ALA A 19 -7.01 -4.49 -39.53
C ALA A 19 -6.61 -5.37 -40.73
N GLU A 20 -6.69 -4.86 -41.93
CA GLU A 20 -6.30 -5.56 -43.16
C GLU A 20 -4.85 -5.26 -43.60
N ASP A 21 -4.14 -4.37 -42.86
CA ASP A 21 -2.76 -4.07 -43.18
C ASP A 21 -1.81 -5.10 -42.54
N PRO A 22 -1.07 -5.88 -43.34
CA PRO A 22 -0.20 -6.95 -42.85
C PRO A 22 1.08 -6.43 -42.16
N HIS A 23 1.19 -5.13 -41.88
CA HIS A 23 2.38 -4.56 -41.27
C HIS A 23 2.54 -5.00 -39.79
N PRO A 24 3.66 -5.66 -39.42
CA PRO A 24 3.84 -6.19 -38.05
C PRO A 24 3.68 -5.16 -36.94
N MET A 25 4.03 -3.91 -37.20
CA MET A 25 3.88 -2.82 -36.25
C MET A 25 2.42 -2.51 -35.92
N MET A 26 1.54 -2.54 -36.94
CA MET A 26 0.10 -2.28 -36.75
C MET A 26 -0.55 -3.43 -35.98
N ALA A 27 -0.15 -4.67 -36.23
CA ALA A 27 -0.59 -5.83 -35.48
C ALA A 27 -0.19 -5.72 -33.97
N LEU A 28 1.03 -5.26 -33.70
CA LEU A 28 1.52 -5.03 -32.34
C LEU A 28 0.71 -3.94 -31.63
N MET A 29 0.53 -2.77 -32.26
CA MET A 29 -0.25 -1.65 -31.68
C MET A 29 -1.69 -2.06 -31.39
N ARG A 30 -2.30 -2.88 -32.24
CA ARG A 30 -3.63 -3.40 -32.01
C ARG A 30 -3.67 -4.34 -30.80
N ALA A 31 -2.72 -5.26 -30.71
CA ALA A 31 -2.63 -6.19 -29.58
C ALA A 31 -2.38 -5.45 -28.26
N GLU A 32 -1.58 -4.38 -28.25
CA GLU A 32 -1.39 -3.51 -27.10
C GLU A 32 -2.69 -2.82 -26.70
N GLY A 33 -3.41 -2.22 -27.65
CA GLY A 33 -4.69 -1.55 -27.38
C GLY A 33 -5.76 -2.50 -26.82
N GLU A 34 -5.85 -3.72 -27.35
CA GLU A 34 -6.74 -4.76 -26.83
C GLU A 34 -6.38 -5.16 -25.39
N LEU A 35 -5.08 -5.29 -25.11
CA LEU A 35 -4.58 -5.62 -23.77
C LEU A 35 -4.87 -4.50 -22.77
N GLU A 36 -4.57 -3.25 -23.14
CA GLU A 36 -4.87 -2.07 -22.29
C GLU A 36 -6.36 -1.98 -21.95
N TYR A 37 -7.23 -2.17 -22.94
CA TYR A 37 -8.68 -2.16 -22.72
C TYR A 37 -9.12 -3.27 -21.77
N LYS A 38 -8.62 -4.49 -21.97
CA LYS A 38 -8.88 -5.63 -21.11
C LYS A 38 -8.44 -5.38 -19.67
N ASN A 39 -7.25 -4.81 -19.47
CA ASN A 39 -6.70 -4.47 -18.17
C ASN A 39 -7.59 -3.43 -17.46
N MET A 40 -7.89 -2.31 -18.14
CA MET A 40 -8.76 -1.26 -17.61
C MET A 40 -10.13 -1.80 -17.22
N PHE A 41 -10.75 -2.63 -18.07
CA PHE A 41 -12.03 -3.24 -17.77
C PHE A 41 -11.98 -4.17 -16.55
N GLY A 42 -10.92 -4.97 -16.42
CA GLY A 42 -10.68 -5.82 -15.26
C GLY A 42 -10.57 -5.00 -13.95
N VAL A 43 -9.87 -3.87 -13.98
CA VAL A 43 -9.79 -2.94 -12.83
C VAL A 43 -11.17 -2.37 -12.49
N LEU A 44 -11.91 -1.89 -13.48
CA LEU A 44 -13.24 -1.32 -13.27
C LEU A 44 -14.23 -2.33 -12.68
N GLN A 45 -14.23 -3.57 -13.19
CA GLN A 45 -15.07 -4.64 -12.64
C GLN A 45 -14.77 -4.90 -11.15
N LYS A 46 -13.52 -4.82 -10.73
CA LYS A 46 -13.11 -4.99 -9.33
C LYS A 46 -13.38 -3.76 -8.47
N ALA A 47 -13.34 -2.55 -9.06
CA ALA A 47 -13.59 -1.29 -8.35
C ALA A 47 -15.07 -1.05 -8.05
N LEU A 48 -15.95 -1.30 -9.01
CA LEU A 48 -17.39 -1.00 -8.92
C LEU A 48 -18.07 -1.53 -7.65
N PRO A 49 -17.86 -2.78 -7.22
CA PRO A 49 -18.47 -3.30 -6.00
C PRO A 49 -17.97 -2.62 -4.71
N LYS A 50 -16.85 -1.92 -4.77
CA LYS A 50 -16.23 -1.23 -3.63
C LYS A 50 -16.66 0.24 -3.52
N ILE A 51 -17.34 0.77 -4.51
CA ILE A 51 -17.86 2.13 -4.53
C ILE A 51 -19.17 2.17 -3.75
N ILE A 52 -19.16 2.92 -2.64
CA ILE A 52 -20.28 2.92 -1.67
C ILE A 52 -21.14 4.18 -1.80
N LYS A 53 -20.59 5.27 -2.34
CA LYS A 53 -21.24 6.58 -2.33
C LYS A 53 -21.76 6.97 -3.72
N GLU A 54 -22.97 7.53 -3.74
CA GLU A 54 -23.37 8.36 -4.86
C GLU A 54 -22.46 9.58 -4.93
N VAL A 55 -22.08 10.00 -6.14
CA VAL A 55 -21.20 11.16 -6.34
C VAL A 55 -21.84 12.38 -5.69
N PRO A 56 -21.21 13.03 -4.72
CA PRO A 56 -21.71 14.29 -4.20
C PRO A 56 -21.77 15.31 -5.35
N PRO A 57 -22.87 16.08 -5.52
CA PRO A 57 -23.07 16.96 -6.66
C PRO A 57 -22.04 18.08 -6.83
N ASN A 58 -21.16 18.30 -5.85
CA ASN A 58 -20.11 19.34 -5.85
C ASN A 58 -18.71 18.79 -5.54
N THR A 59 -18.45 17.53 -5.83
CA THR A 59 -17.08 17.02 -5.67
C THR A 59 -16.27 17.44 -6.90
N ASP A 60 -15.32 18.33 -6.72
CA ASP A 60 -14.27 18.57 -7.70
C ASP A 60 -13.46 17.27 -7.84
N ILE A 61 -13.96 16.41 -8.73
CA ILE A 61 -13.19 15.25 -9.16
C ILE A 61 -11.95 15.81 -9.83
N ILE A 62 -10.80 15.52 -9.26
CA ILE A 62 -9.53 15.96 -9.83
C ILE A 62 -9.32 15.15 -11.10
N LEU A 63 -9.69 15.74 -12.23
CA LEU A 63 -9.61 15.12 -13.55
C LEU A 63 -8.21 14.55 -13.81
N ASP A 64 -7.17 15.27 -13.41
CA ASP A 64 -5.77 14.81 -13.58
C ASP A 64 -5.47 13.53 -12.81
N LYS A 65 -6.02 13.39 -11.60
CA LYS A 65 -5.84 12.18 -10.79
C LYS A 65 -6.62 11.00 -11.38
N MET A 66 -7.85 11.24 -11.84
CA MET A 66 -8.65 10.21 -12.51
C MET A 66 -8.00 9.77 -13.82
N LYS A 67 -7.44 10.71 -14.59
CA LYS A 67 -6.66 10.39 -15.78
C LYS A 67 -5.47 9.49 -15.45
N ARG A 68 -4.71 9.83 -14.40
CA ARG A 68 -3.57 9.00 -13.96
C ARG A 68 -4.00 7.61 -13.50
N LEU A 69 -5.10 7.49 -12.78
CA LEU A 69 -5.66 6.20 -12.37
C LEU A 69 -6.16 5.37 -13.56
N LYS A 70 -6.77 6.02 -14.56
CA LYS A 70 -7.12 5.38 -15.84
C LYS A 70 -5.88 4.83 -16.54
N ASP A 71 -4.82 5.64 -16.65
CA ASP A 71 -3.58 5.21 -17.30
C ASP A 71 -2.92 4.05 -16.55
N LEU A 72 -2.83 4.12 -15.23
CA LEU A 72 -2.36 3.01 -14.39
C LEU A 72 -3.18 1.72 -14.61
N SER A 73 -4.50 1.84 -14.75
CA SER A 73 -5.37 0.68 -14.93
C SER A 73 -5.12 -0.08 -16.24
N LYS A 74 -4.51 0.56 -17.24
CA LYS A 74 -4.16 -0.05 -18.52
C LYS A 74 -2.86 -0.86 -18.44
N GLU A 75 -1.93 -0.46 -17.56
CA GLU A 75 -0.56 -0.98 -17.54
C GLU A 75 -0.45 -2.39 -16.93
N PHE A 76 -1.40 -2.81 -16.09
CA PHE A 76 -1.27 -4.02 -15.29
C PHE A 76 -2.23 -5.14 -15.67
N SER A 77 -1.66 -6.28 -16.07
CA SER A 77 -2.41 -7.49 -16.41
C SER A 77 -2.55 -8.47 -15.24
N SER A 78 -1.69 -8.35 -14.21
CA SER A 78 -1.74 -9.25 -13.07
C SER A 78 -2.94 -8.96 -12.16
N GLU A 79 -3.58 -10.00 -11.67
CA GLU A 79 -4.79 -9.87 -10.86
C GLU A 79 -4.55 -9.12 -9.55
N ASP A 80 -3.40 -9.34 -8.90
CA ASP A 80 -3.02 -8.65 -7.65
C ASP A 80 -2.86 -7.14 -7.86
N MET A 81 -2.23 -6.73 -8.99
CA MET A 81 -2.07 -5.31 -9.32
C MET A 81 -3.40 -4.68 -9.70
N GLN A 82 -4.22 -5.37 -10.50
CA GLN A 82 -5.56 -4.89 -10.84
C GLN A 82 -6.43 -4.71 -9.58
N GLU A 83 -6.33 -5.61 -8.61
CA GLU A 83 -7.04 -5.53 -7.34
C GLU A 83 -6.56 -4.33 -6.50
N LEU A 84 -5.25 -4.08 -6.47
CA LEU A 84 -4.67 -2.90 -5.81
C LEU A 84 -5.19 -1.61 -6.44
N ILE A 85 -5.09 -1.47 -7.77
CA ILE A 85 -5.52 -0.26 -8.49
C ILE A 85 -7.02 -0.07 -8.35
N ALA A 86 -7.82 -1.14 -8.42
CA ALA A 86 -9.26 -1.10 -8.20
C ALA A 86 -9.60 -0.59 -6.80
N SER A 87 -8.83 -1.00 -5.80
CA SER A 87 -9.01 -0.53 -4.42
C SER A 87 -8.65 0.95 -4.27
N ILE A 88 -7.54 1.40 -4.90
CA ILE A 88 -7.16 2.82 -4.94
C ILE A 88 -8.26 3.65 -5.62
N LEU A 89 -8.73 3.21 -6.79
CA LEU A 89 -9.76 3.90 -7.55
C LEU A 89 -11.06 4.05 -6.75
N ALA A 90 -11.53 2.96 -6.16
CA ALA A 90 -12.74 2.97 -5.36
C ALA A 90 -12.61 3.84 -4.09
N TRP A 91 -11.45 3.79 -3.45
CA TRP A 91 -11.19 4.60 -2.26
C TRP A 91 -11.10 6.09 -2.59
N GLU A 92 -10.38 6.47 -3.65
CA GLU A 92 -10.29 7.85 -4.11
C GLU A 92 -11.65 8.40 -4.55
N TYR A 93 -12.51 7.54 -5.14
CA TYR A 93 -13.88 7.90 -5.47
C TYR A 93 -14.75 8.14 -4.22
N ASN A 94 -14.66 7.23 -3.24
CA ASN A 94 -15.44 7.32 -1.99
C ASN A 94 -14.94 8.46 -1.08
N GLN A 95 -13.65 8.72 -1.09
CA GLN A 95 -12.98 9.73 -0.26
C GLN A 95 -11.88 10.42 -1.08
N PRO A 96 -12.23 11.47 -1.83
CA PRO A 96 -11.28 12.23 -2.63
C PRO A 96 -10.06 12.70 -1.81
N TRP A 97 -8.91 12.77 -2.45
CA TRP A 97 -7.63 13.16 -1.86
C TRP A 97 -6.99 12.12 -0.93
N SER A 98 -7.44 10.87 -0.98
CA SER A 98 -6.88 9.78 -0.16
C SER A 98 -5.47 9.39 -0.57
N PHE A 99 -5.11 9.59 -1.85
CA PHE A 99 -3.80 9.23 -2.39
C PHE A 99 -3.12 10.44 -3.03
N SER A 100 -1.84 10.63 -2.70
CA SER A 100 -1.00 11.63 -3.35
C SER A 100 -0.57 11.19 -4.75
N PHE A 101 -0.24 12.15 -5.63
CA PHE A 101 0.34 11.84 -6.94
C PHE A 101 1.63 11.03 -6.81
N LYS A 102 2.44 11.32 -5.79
CA LYS A 102 3.67 10.57 -5.51
C LYS A 102 3.39 9.11 -5.20
N THR A 103 2.35 8.82 -4.44
CA THR A 103 1.94 7.44 -4.15
C THR A 103 1.50 6.71 -5.41
N LEU A 104 0.77 7.36 -6.30
CA LEU A 104 0.39 6.77 -7.58
C LEU A 104 1.60 6.49 -8.49
N ASP A 105 2.64 7.35 -8.44
CA ASP A 105 3.89 7.10 -9.16
C ASP A 105 4.68 5.93 -8.58
N ILE A 106 4.67 5.77 -7.26
CA ILE A 106 5.25 4.60 -6.60
C ILE A 106 4.50 3.34 -7.04
N VAL A 107 3.17 3.34 -7.00
CA VAL A 107 2.33 2.19 -7.41
C VAL A 107 2.62 1.76 -8.84
N ARG A 108 2.88 2.70 -9.75
CA ARG A 108 3.25 2.40 -11.15
C ARG A 108 4.49 1.51 -11.24
N ASN A 109 5.43 1.68 -10.33
CA ASN A 109 6.70 0.96 -10.32
C ASN A 109 6.67 -0.33 -9.48
N LEU A 110 5.53 -0.64 -8.83
CA LEU A 110 5.38 -1.86 -8.05
C LEU A 110 5.03 -3.06 -8.94
N GLY A 111 5.69 -4.18 -8.71
CA GLY A 111 5.33 -5.47 -9.25
C GLY A 111 4.54 -6.33 -8.26
N LYS A 112 4.16 -7.52 -8.71
CA LYS A 112 3.47 -8.50 -7.85
C LYS A 112 4.30 -8.89 -6.63
N GLU A 113 5.59 -9.08 -6.82
CA GLU A 113 6.53 -9.49 -5.75
C GLU A 113 6.67 -8.41 -4.68
N ASP A 114 6.62 -7.14 -5.09
CA ASP A 114 6.67 -5.99 -4.19
C ASP A 114 5.44 -5.92 -3.29
N ILE A 115 4.26 -6.22 -3.84
CA ILE A 115 3.02 -6.29 -3.05
C ILE A 115 3.07 -7.45 -2.06
N GLU A 116 3.60 -8.59 -2.44
CA GLU A 116 3.77 -9.73 -1.53
C GLU A 116 4.75 -9.38 -0.41
N LEU A 117 5.85 -8.72 -0.74
CA LEU A 117 6.80 -8.22 0.25
C LEU A 117 6.15 -7.19 1.18
N PHE A 118 5.43 -6.22 0.61
CA PHE A 118 4.69 -5.23 1.38
C PHE A 118 3.70 -5.88 2.36
N ARG A 119 2.96 -6.90 1.91
CA ARG A 119 2.04 -7.67 2.77
C ARG A 119 2.74 -8.34 3.94
N LYS A 120 3.95 -8.89 3.74
CA LYS A 120 4.74 -9.46 4.83
C LYS A 120 5.13 -8.40 5.86
N PHE A 121 5.64 -7.26 5.39
CA PHE A 121 6.01 -6.15 6.27
C PHE A 121 4.81 -5.50 6.96
N TRP A 122 3.64 -5.53 6.34
CA TRP A 122 2.42 -5.01 6.94
C TRP A 122 2.14 -5.62 8.33
N GLY A 123 2.40 -6.91 8.48
CA GLY A 123 2.24 -7.61 9.76
C GLY A 123 3.19 -7.16 10.86
N LEU A 124 4.25 -6.44 10.53
CA LEU A 124 5.25 -5.90 11.45
C LEU A 124 4.99 -4.45 11.86
N VAL A 125 3.98 -3.82 11.24
CA VAL A 125 3.63 -2.43 11.54
C VAL A 125 2.85 -2.35 12.84
N PHE A 126 3.24 -1.43 13.69
CA PHE A 126 2.50 -1.07 14.88
C PHE A 126 2.17 0.42 14.90
N SER A 127 1.14 0.80 15.64
CA SER A 127 0.78 2.19 15.84
C SER A 127 0.46 2.46 17.30
N LYS A 128 0.70 3.68 17.73
CA LYS A 128 0.26 4.21 19.01
C LYS A 128 -0.69 5.38 18.76
N LYS A 129 -1.62 5.64 19.67
CA LYS A 129 -2.72 6.58 19.55
C LYS A 129 -2.34 7.96 18.99
N ASP A 130 -1.13 8.45 19.25
CA ASP A 130 -0.65 9.78 18.87
C ASP A 130 0.57 9.75 17.96
N PHE A 131 0.97 8.58 17.44
CA PHE A 131 2.15 8.39 16.61
C PHE A 131 1.84 7.65 15.32
N PHE A 132 2.63 7.97 14.30
CA PHE A 132 2.57 7.30 13.01
C PHE A 132 2.80 5.80 13.15
N ARG A 133 2.18 5.03 12.25
CA ARG A 133 2.46 3.62 12.08
C ARG A 133 3.92 3.43 11.75
N GLN A 134 4.58 2.54 12.45
CA GLN A 134 6.01 2.36 12.36
C GLN A 134 6.32 0.90 12.07
N LEU A 135 7.38 0.69 11.28
CA LEU A 135 7.90 -0.63 11.05
C LEU A 135 8.74 -1.05 12.27
N TYR A 136 8.57 -2.28 12.69
CA TYR A 136 9.37 -2.89 13.73
C TYR A 136 10.85 -2.90 13.36
N GLY A 137 11.75 -2.44 14.26
CA GLY A 137 13.18 -2.36 14.00
C GLY A 137 13.83 -3.69 13.63
N PHE A 138 14.84 -3.63 12.78
CA PHE A 138 15.60 -4.80 12.33
C PHE A 138 16.66 -5.16 13.34
N ASP A 139 16.41 -6.24 14.08
CA ASP A 139 17.44 -6.99 14.75
C ASP A 139 17.72 -8.25 13.93
N ASN A 140 18.99 -8.50 13.59
CA ASN A 140 19.42 -9.70 12.86
C ASN A 140 19.05 -11.01 13.57
N GLU A 141 18.71 -10.94 14.85
CA GLU A 141 18.25 -12.05 15.66
C GLU A 141 16.72 -12.19 15.70
N CYS A 142 15.97 -11.27 15.09
CA CYS A 142 14.51 -11.28 15.15
C CYS A 142 13.92 -12.56 14.56
N LYS A 143 13.38 -13.40 15.43
CA LYS A 143 12.75 -14.68 15.05
C LYS A 143 11.55 -14.50 14.13
N VAL A 144 10.86 -13.39 14.26
CA VAL A 144 9.69 -13.03 13.44
C VAL A 144 10.11 -12.83 12.00
N MET A 145 11.16 -12.04 11.78
CA MET A 145 11.70 -11.76 10.45
C MET A 145 12.12 -13.04 9.74
N ARG A 146 12.89 -13.91 10.43
CA ARG A 146 13.30 -15.20 9.88
C ARG A 146 12.11 -16.09 9.50
N LYS A 147 11.07 -16.15 10.33
CA LYS A 147 9.86 -16.94 10.03
C LYS A 147 9.07 -16.40 8.83
N LEU A 148 9.11 -15.10 8.60
CA LEU A 148 8.49 -14.47 7.43
C LEU A 148 9.37 -14.55 6.17
N GLY A 149 10.61 -15.02 6.29
CA GLY A 149 11.60 -14.98 5.21
C GLY A 149 11.94 -13.55 4.81
N ILE A 150 11.99 -12.65 5.81
CA ILE A 150 12.34 -11.24 5.62
C ILE A 150 13.77 -11.05 6.08
N TRP A 151 14.60 -10.49 5.22
CA TRP A 151 16.01 -10.19 5.46
C TRP A 151 16.24 -8.69 5.38
N TYR A 152 17.39 -8.24 5.82
CA TYR A 152 17.78 -6.84 5.77
C TYR A 152 17.73 -6.27 4.34
N ASP A 153 18.11 -7.06 3.34
CA ASP A 153 18.03 -6.68 1.93
C ASP A 153 16.58 -6.36 1.50
N ASN A 154 15.59 -7.06 2.05
CA ASN A 154 14.19 -6.75 1.77
C ASN A 154 13.78 -5.38 2.35
N TYR A 155 14.35 -5.01 3.50
CA TYR A 155 14.17 -3.68 4.07
C TYR A 155 14.78 -2.60 3.18
N LEU A 156 16.05 -2.78 2.77
CA LEU A 156 16.72 -1.85 1.87
C LEU A 156 15.93 -1.68 0.56
N TYR A 157 15.42 -2.77 0.03
CA TYR A 157 14.58 -2.72 -1.16
C TYR A 157 13.30 -1.90 -0.96
N LEU A 158 12.64 -2.00 0.20
CA LEU A 158 11.48 -1.13 0.52
C LEU A 158 11.88 0.35 0.67
N VAL A 159 13.10 0.63 1.09
CA VAL A 159 13.65 1.99 1.10
C VAL A 159 13.83 2.51 -0.32
N GLU A 160 14.38 1.71 -1.23
CA GLU A 160 14.52 2.05 -2.65
C GLU A 160 13.17 2.30 -3.31
N LEU A 161 12.14 1.54 -2.95
CA LEU A 161 10.76 1.75 -3.41
C LEU A 161 10.05 2.97 -2.76
N TRP A 162 10.74 3.73 -1.91
CA TRP A 162 10.17 4.88 -1.19
C TRP A 162 8.98 4.53 -0.29
N LEU A 163 8.91 3.31 0.18
CA LEU A 163 7.87 2.85 1.12
C LEU A 163 8.29 3.03 2.57
N VAL A 164 9.58 2.93 2.87
CA VAL A 164 10.17 3.10 4.19
C VAL A 164 11.25 4.18 4.13
N TRP A 165 11.44 4.94 5.20
CA TRP A 165 12.56 5.87 5.31
C TRP A 165 13.83 5.12 5.72
N ASP A 166 14.96 5.49 5.10
CA ASP A 166 16.31 4.99 5.47
C ASP A 166 16.83 5.65 6.75
N ALA A 167 15.98 5.97 7.67
CA ALA A 167 16.39 6.56 8.93
C ALA A 167 15.95 5.64 10.07
N GLU A 168 16.92 5.00 10.71
CA GLU A 168 16.72 4.48 12.05
C GLU A 168 16.41 5.65 12.97
N SER A 169 15.14 5.85 13.24
CA SER A 169 14.70 6.85 14.17
C SER A 169 14.68 6.23 15.56
N VAL A 170 15.69 6.55 16.36
CA VAL A 170 15.63 6.28 17.80
C VAL A 170 14.84 7.42 18.43
N ARG A 171 13.64 7.15 18.90
CA ARG A 171 12.91 8.11 19.72
C ARG A 171 12.87 7.63 21.15
N ASP A 172 13.33 8.51 22.05
CA ASP A 172 12.99 8.41 23.46
C ASP A 172 11.50 8.73 23.59
N ILE A 173 10.68 7.70 23.58
CA ILE A 173 9.22 7.88 23.63
C ILE A 173 8.81 8.43 25.01
N TRP A 174 9.70 8.42 25.99
CA TRP A 174 9.42 8.77 27.38
C TRP A 174 10.63 9.39 28.11
N SER A 175 11.26 10.38 27.50
CA SER A 175 12.43 11.08 28.08
C SER A 175 12.16 11.68 29.46
N ASP A 176 10.90 12.02 29.77
CA ASP A 176 10.55 12.82 30.95
C ASP A 176 9.94 12.00 32.10
N MET A 177 9.89 10.68 31.99
CA MET A 177 9.30 9.82 33.02
C MET A 177 10.30 9.36 34.06
N PRO A 178 9.96 9.43 35.38
CA PRO A 178 10.80 8.90 36.43
C PRO A 178 11.01 7.39 36.29
N GLU A 179 12.21 6.90 36.57
CA GLU A 179 12.57 5.47 36.49
C GLU A 179 11.75 4.57 37.43
N SER A 180 11.13 5.15 38.45
CA SER A 180 10.30 4.43 39.45
C SER A 180 8.84 4.24 39.02
N LEU A 181 8.38 4.94 37.98
CA LEU A 181 6.97 4.93 37.59
C LEU A 181 6.66 3.75 36.64
N GLU A 182 5.65 2.96 36.98
CA GLU A 182 5.11 1.93 36.11
C GLU A 182 4.11 2.58 35.14
N CYS A 183 4.39 2.47 33.87
CA CYS A 183 3.55 3.02 32.82
C CYS A 183 2.91 1.92 31.97
N SER A 184 1.67 2.13 31.58
CA SER A 184 0.95 1.25 30.67
C SER A 184 0.97 1.87 29.27
N TYR A 185 1.33 1.07 28.29
CA TYR A 185 1.47 1.48 26.89
C TYR A 185 0.52 0.71 26.02
N GLU A 186 -0.29 1.40 25.25
CA GLU A 186 -1.21 0.81 24.30
C GLU A 186 -0.63 0.93 22.90
N PHE A 187 -0.56 -0.21 22.20
CA PHE A 187 -0.15 -0.31 20.81
C PHE A 187 -1.22 -1.04 20.02
N ASP A 188 -1.45 -0.57 18.81
CA ASP A 188 -2.22 -1.30 17.82
C ASP A 188 -1.24 -2.08 16.93
N ILE A 189 -1.25 -3.40 17.03
CA ILE A 189 -0.47 -4.29 16.19
C ILE A 189 -1.44 -5.08 15.33
N GLN A 190 -1.30 -4.97 14.02
CA GLN A 190 -2.25 -5.53 13.06
C GLN A 190 -3.67 -4.98 13.35
N TRP A 191 -4.56 -5.77 13.94
CA TRP A 191 -5.95 -5.40 14.29
C TRP A 191 -6.23 -5.44 15.79
N LYS A 192 -5.22 -5.70 16.61
CA LYS A 192 -5.38 -5.93 18.04
C LYS A 192 -4.67 -4.87 18.87
N LYS A 193 -5.39 -4.33 19.83
CA LYS A 193 -4.79 -3.49 20.86
C LYS A 193 -4.05 -4.36 21.86
N ILE A 194 -2.81 -4.00 22.13
CA ILE A 194 -1.94 -4.67 23.10
C ILE A 194 -1.53 -3.62 24.11
N THR A 195 -1.75 -3.93 25.38
CA THR A 195 -1.30 -3.10 26.49
C THR A 195 -0.08 -3.74 27.12
N LEU A 196 1.02 -3.03 27.15
CA LEU A 196 2.27 -3.45 27.77
C LEU A 196 2.60 -2.55 28.96
N LYS A 197 3.17 -3.12 29.99
CA LYS A 197 3.59 -2.38 31.20
C LYS A 197 5.09 -2.39 31.32
N LYS A 198 5.66 -1.26 31.66
CA LYS A 198 7.10 -1.11 31.89
C LYS A 198 7.39 -0.13 33.00
N LYS A 199 8.46 -0.39 33.77
CA LYS A 199 9.06 0.58 34.70
C LYS A 199 10.18 1.32 34.00
N GLY A 200 10.22 2.64 34.15
CA GLY A 200 11.32 3.48 33.69
C GLY A 200 11.31 3.86 32.22
N LYS A 201 12.40 4.48 31.80
CA LYS A 201 12.62 4.99 30.44
C LYS A 201 12.77 3.83 29.43
N SER A 202 12.26 4.00 28.25
CA SER A 202 12.46 3.06 27.16
C SER A 202 12.82 3.78 25.89
N LYS A 203 13.82 3.24 25.18
CA LYS A 203 14.15 3.62 23.81
C LYS A 203 13.46 2.62 22.90
N LEU A 204 12.74 3.12 21.92
CA LEU A 204 12.15 2.31 20.88
C LEU A 204 12.86 2.66 19.57
N GLU A 205 13.53 1.68 19.00
CA GLU A 205 14.14 1.77 17.68
C GLU A 205 13.13 1.36 16.63
N PHE A 206 12.96 2.19 15.61
CA PHE A 206 11.99 1.92 14.54
C PHE A 206 12.36 2.66 13.27
N SER A 207 11.91 2.13 12.15
CA SER A 207 11.96 2.81 10.88
C SER A 207 10.63 3.52 10.59
N SER A 208 10.70 4.76 10.17
CA SER A 208 9.51 5.54 9.85
C SER A 208 8.93 5.11 8.50
N LEU A 209 7.62 5.06 8.42
CA LEU A 209 6.90 4.78 7.18
C LEU A 209 6.74 6.07 6.37
N THR A 210 6.81 5.96 5.05
CA THR A 210 6.54 7.09 4.16
C THR A 210 5.05 7.38 4.06
N THR A 211 4.70 8.54 3.51
CA THR A 211 3.30 8.88 3.20
C THR A 211 2.68 7.85 2.27
N ALA A 212 3.43 7.36 1.28
CA ALA A 212 2.94 6.34 0.36
C ALA A 212 2.56 5.04 1.09
N TRP A 213 3.39 4.59 2.04
CA TRP A 213 3.01 3.44 2.88
C TRP A 213 1.73 3.70 3.64
N LEU A 214 1.61 4.85 4.30
CA LEU A 214 0.44 5.18 5.12
C LEU A 214 -0.85 5.27 4.29
N GLU A 215 -0.77 5.78 3.08
CA GLU A 215 -1.89 5.86 2.14
C GLU A 215 -2.28 4.47 1.61
N LEU A 216 -1.31 3.59 1.33
CA LEU A 216 -1.55 2.24 0.82
C LEU A 216 -1.96 1.24 1.90
N PHE A 217 -1.58 1.49 3.15
CA PHE A 217 -1.79 0.57 4.26
C PHE A 217 -3.26 0.12 4.45
N PRO A 218 -4.28 0.99 4.33
CA PRO A 218 -5.67 0.59 4.52
C PRO A 218 -6.23 -0.32 3.43
N ILE A 219 -5.65 -0.27 2.23
CA ILE A 219 -6.17 -0.96 1.05
C ILE A 219 -5.42 -2.25 0.72
N ILE A 220 -4.17 -2.39 1.18
CA ILE A 220 -3.42 -3.63 1.01
C ILE A 220 -3.89 -4.63 2.04
N TRP A 221 -4.64 -5.61 1.57
CA TRP A 221 -5.25 -6.62 2.42
C TRP A 221 -4.20 -7.53 3.04
N PHE A 222 -4.18 -7.58 4.37
CA PHE A 222 -3.40 -8.55 5.13
C PHE A 222 -4.34 -9.62 5.71
N LYS A 223 -4.04 -10.87 5.43
CA LYS A 223 -4.77 -11.99 6.05
C LYS A 223 -4.41 -12.06 7.52
N LYS A 224 -5.40 -11.89 8.40
CA LYS A 224 -5.22 -11.99 9.85
C LYS A 224 -4.47 -13.28 10.20
N ASN A 225 -3.33 -13.14 10.86
CA ASN A 225 -2.49 -14.26 11.27
C ASN A 225 -2.20 -14.17 12.77
N TYR A 226 -2.93 -14.94 13.55
CA TYR A 226 -2.81 -14.97 15.01
C TYR A 226 -1.44 -15.48 15.49
N ILE A 227 -0.85 -16.43 14.77
CA ILE A 227 0.48 -16.94 15.11
C ILE A 227 1.53 -15.84 14.92
N LEU A 228 1.45 -15.12 13.82
CA LEU A 228 2.33 -13.98 13.57
C LEU A 228 2.11 -12.88 14.61
N LEU A 229 0.87 -12.57 14.97
CA LEU A 229 0.56 -11.59 16.01
C LEU A 229 1.21 -11.92 17.35
N GLU A 230 1.08 -13.16 17.81
CA GLU A 230 1.69 -13.59 19.09
C GLU A 230 3.23 -13.62 19.02
N LEU A 231 3.80 -13.93 17.86
CA LEU A 231 5.24 -13.84 17.65
C LEU A 231 5.73 -12.38 17.67
N VAL A 232 5.05 -11.49 16.97
CA VAL A 232 5.39 -10.05 16.98
C VAL A 232 5.27 -9.50 18.39
N LYS A 233 4.21 -9.84 19.11
CA LYS A 233 3.99 -9.43 20.49
C LYS A 233 5.11 -9.95 21.42
N SER A 234 5.47 -11.23 21.32
CA SER A 234 6.53 -11.80 22.16
C SER A 234 7.89 -11.17 21.89
N GLU A 235 8.19 -10.88 20.63
CA GLU A 235 9.44 -10.23 20.25
C GLU A 235 9.47 -8.76 20.70
N PHE A 236 8.34 -8.07 20.60
CA PHE A 236 8.16 -6.70 21.09
C PHE A 236 8.39 -6.62 22.61
N ILE A 237 7.84 -7.59 23.36
CA ILE A 237 8.07 -7.69 24.81
C ILE A 237 9.57 -7.95 25.07
N ARG A 238 10.18 -8.90 24.39
CA ARG A 238 11.59 -9.25 24.57
C ARG A 238 12.54 -8.08 24.38
N GLN A 239 12.28 -7.24 23.39
CA GLN A 239 13.20 -6.14 23.06
C GLN A 239 13.03 -4.92 23.96
N TRP A 240 11.82 -4.59 24.34
CA TRP A 240 11.53 -3.31 24.98
C TRP A 240 10.84 -3.39 26.34
N PHE A 241 10.24 -4.51 26.65
CA PHE A 241 9.48 -4.70 27.86
C PHE A 241 10.00 -5.96 28.56
N TYR A 242 11.02 -5.81 29.37
CA TYR A 242 11.44 -6.92 30.27
C TYR A 242 10.29 -7.23 31.23
N GLU A 243 9.97 -8.49 31.37
CA GLU A 243 9.04 -8.98 32.39
C GLU A 243 9.55 -8.70 33.80
#